data_a3d906c0e01aa195f08e5a2359f47c02
#
_entry.id   a3d906c0e01aa195f08e5a2359f47c02
#
_cell.length_a   1.000
_cell.length_b   1.000
_cell.length_c   1.000
_cell.angle_alpha   90.00
_cell.angle_beta   90.00
_cell.angle_gamma   90.00
#
_symmetry.space_group_name_H-M   'P 1'
#
loop_
_entity.id
_entity.type
_entity.pdbx_description
1 polymer ?
#
loop_
_entity_poly.entity_id
_entity_poly.type
_entity_poly.pdbx_seq_one_letter_code
_entity_poly.pdbx_strand_id
1 'polypeptide(L)'
;MITPLDLTGARTRRLQNYVCGAWVEGTGKAAPLVHAVTGVPFAEASTDGIDFKRVVEYGRTVGGPKLRAMTFHQRALMLKAMAKYLMERKDEFYRVSAATGATKRDGWVDIE
;
A
#
# COMPACT_ATOMS: atom_id res chain seq x y z
N MET A 1 -7.71 8.47 10.04
CA MET A 1 -6.70 9.35 9.40
C MET A 1 -5.39 8.59 9.32
N ILE A 2 -4.84 8.40 8.14
CA ILE A 2 -3.55 7.71 7.97
C ILE A 2 -2.45 8.71 8.32
N THR A 3 -1.65 8.40 9.34
CA THR A 3 -0.49 9.25 9.68
C THR A 3 0.52 9.17 8.53
N PRO A 4 0.95 10.30 7.96
CA PRO A 4 1.95 10.31 6.90
C PRO A 4 3.24 9.60 7.32
N LEU A 5 3.93 9.00 6.35
CA LEU A 5 5.21 8.34 6.58
C LEU A 5 6.28 9.40 6.85
N ASP A 6 7.06 9.23 7.92
CA ASP A 6 8.22 10.06 8.19
C ASP A 6 9.40 9.56 7.34
N LEU A 7 9.71 10.30 6.29
CA LEU A 7 10.78 9.95 5.35
C LEU A 7 12.15 10.46 5.80
N THR A 8 12.24 11.17 6.93
CA THR A 8 13.52 11.68 7.49
C THR A 8 14.31 10.61 8.22
N GLY A 9 13.66 9.51 8.60
CA GLY A 9 14.25 8.44 9.39
C GLY A 9 14.31 8.73 10.90
N ALA A 10 13.74 9.85 11.36
CA ALA A 10 13.67 10.15 12.79
C ALA A 10 12.80 9.15 13.56
N ARG A 11 11.84 8.52 12.86
CA ARG A 11 11.00 7.44 13.37
C ARG A 11 10.83 6.36 12.30
N THR A 12 11.40 5.20 12.53
CA THR A 12 11.16 4.01 11.69
C THR A 12 9.79 3.44 12.03
N ARG A 13 8.93 3.35 11.02
CA ARG A 13 7.59 2.77 11.17
C ARG A 13 7.56 1.35 10.63
N ARG A 14 7.05 0.41 11.42
CA ARG A 14 6.73 -0.93 10.93
C ARG A 14 5.43 -0.88 10.14
N LEU A 15 5.49 -1.30 8.88
CA LEU A 15 4.34 -1.32 7.99
C LEU A 15 3.46 -2.53 8.27
N GLN A 16 2.15 -2.32 8.20
CA GLN A 16 1.18 -3.39 8.33
C GLN A 16 0.79 -3.94 6.96
N ASN A 17 0.41 -5.21 6.93
CA ASN A 17 -0.18 -5.88 5.78
C ASN A 17 -1.70 -5.82 5.89
N TYR A 18 -2.40 -5.55 4.80
CA TYR A 18 -3.85 -5.65 4.77
C TYR A 18 -4.25 -7.01 4.22
N VAL A 19 -4.68 -7.92 5.09
CA VAL A 19 -5.02 -9.30 4.72
C VAL A 19 -6.33 -9.75 5.37
N CYS A 20 -7.14 -10.47 4.64
CA CYS A 20 -8.44 -10.99 5.11
C CYS A 20 -9.34 -9.94 5.75
N GLY A 21 -9.30 -8.70 5.25
CA GLY A 21 -10.13 -7.59 5.74
C GLY A 21 -9.59 -6.88 6.99
N ALA A 22 -8.35 -7.17 7.42
CA ALA A 22 -7.73 -6.56 8.59
C ALA A 22 -6.29 -6.11 8.33
N TRP A 23 -5.85 -5.10 9.07
CA TRP A 23 -4.45 -4.70 9.14
C TRP A 23 -3.71 -5.58 10.13
N VAL A 24 -2.64 -6.24 9.67
CA VAL A 24 -1.85 -7.20 10.45
C VAL A 24 -0.38 -6.88 10.33
N GLU A 25 0.29 -6.77 11.45
CA GLU A 25 1.74 -6.60 11.51
C GLU A 25 2.44 -7.96 11.40
N GLY A 26 3.49 -8.04 10.60
CA GLY A 26 4.31 -9.24 10.53
C GLY A 26 5.08 -9.44 11.85
N THR A 27 5.20 -10.68 12.33
CA THR A 27 5.73 -11.02 13.67
C THR A 27 7.24 -11.23 13.71
N GLY A 28 7.86 -11.56 12.59
CA GLY A 28 9.26 -11.95 12.53
C GLY A 28 10.20 -10.81 12.15
N LYS A 29 11.34 -11.18 11.58
CA LYS A 29 12.35 -10.24 11.10
C LYS A 29 11.76 -9.35 10.01
N ALA A 30 11.94 -8.05 10.16
CA ALA A 30 11.53 -7.07 9.17
C ALA A 30 12.70 -6.68 8.26
N ALA A 31 12.40 -6.40 7.00
CA ALA A 31 13.33 -5.80 6.06
C ALA A 31 13.23 -4.27 6.13
N PRO A 32 14.35 -3.54 6.26
CA PRO A 32 14.32 -2.09 6.23
C PRO A 32 13.98 -1.56 4.84
N LEU A 33 13.17 -0.51 4.79
CA LEU A 33 12.92 0.28 3.60
C LEU A 33 13.77 1.53 3.69
N VAL A 34 14.69 1.66 2.75
CA VAL A 34 15.74 2.68 2.77
C VAL A 34 15.41 3.76 1.74
N HIS A 35 15.54 5.00 2.12
CA HIS A 35 15.38 6.14 1.22
C HIS A 35 16.48 6.11 0.14
N ALA A 36 16.10 6.01 -1.12
CA ALA A 36 17.02 5.75 -2.24
C ALA A 36 18.09 6.84 -2.41
N VAL A 37 17.81 8.08 -2.00
CA VAL A 37 18.75 9.22 -2.14
C VAL A 37 19.66 9.35 -0.91
N THR A 38 19.10 9.24 0.30
CA THR A 38 19.83 9.51 1.53
C THR A 38 20.44 8.27 2.18
N GLY A 39 19.98 7.06 1.80
CA GLY A 39 20.40 5.83 2.45
C GLY A 39 19.82 5.60 3.85
N VAL A 40 18.95 6.48 4.34
CA VAL A 40 18.40 6.40 5.69
C VAL A 40 17.17 5.48 5.72
N PRO A 41 17.11 4.49 6.63
CA PRO A 41 15.91 3.69 6.84
C PRO A 41 14.76 4.56 7.36
N PHE A 42 13.57 4.48 6.74
CA PHE A 42 12.38 5.24 7.15
C PHE A 42 11.20 4.37 7.53
N ALA A 43 11.21 3.10 7.12
CA ALA A 43 10.20 2.13 7.48
C ALA A 43 10.79 0.71 7.47
N GLU A 44 10.04 -0.24 7.96
CA GLU A 44 10.36 -1.67 7.86
C GLU A 44 9.10 -2.47 7.52
N ALA A 45 9.26 -3.59 6.83
CA ALA A 45 8.17 -4.46 6.43
C ALA A 45 8.50 -5.92 6.72
N SER A 46 7.51 -6.69 7.13
CA SER A 46 7.59 -8.13 7.32
C SER A 46 6.28 -8.80 6.92
N THR A 47 6.38 -9.99 6.34
CA THR A 47 5.25 -10.87 6.07
C THR A 47 5.27 -12.14 6.94
N ASP A 48 6.22 -12.23 7.86
CA ASP A 48 6.33 -13.37 8.76
C ASP A 48 5.07 -13.54 9.62
N GLY A 49 4.61 -14.78 9.75
CA GLY A 49 3.38 -15.09 10.47
C GLY A 49 2.09 -14.93 9.68
N ILE A 50 2.17 -14.48 8.42
CA ILE A 50 1.00 -14.39 7.54
C ILE A 50 0.74 -15.75 6.87
N ASP A 51 -0.46 -16.30 7.08
CA ASP A 51 -0.93 -17.48 6.38
C ASP A 51 -1.41 -17.12 4.96
N PHE A 52 -0.51 -17.21 4.00
CA PHE A 52 -0.82 -16.90 2.59
C PHE A 52 -1.87 -17.84 1.98
N LYS A 53 -1.95 -19.09 2.43
CA LYS A 53 -3.00 -20.01 1.99
C LYS A 53 -4.39 -19.47 2.37
N ARG A 54 -4.53 -19.04 3.62
CA ARG A 54 -5.76 -18.41 4.10
C ARG A 54 -6.08 -17.10 3.36
N VAL A 55 -5.07 -16.30 3.03
CA VAL A 55 -5.26 -15.06 2.25
C VAL A 55 -5.83 -15.37 0.86
N VAL A 56 -5.26 -16.35 0.16
CA VAL A 56 -5.76 -16.77 -1.17
C VAL A 56 -7.17 -17.34 -1.06
N GLU A 57 -7.46 -18.15 -0.07
CA GLU A 57 -8.78 -18.71 0.16
C GLU A 57 -9.82 -17.61 0.45
N TYR A 58 -9.46 -16.63 1.28
CA TYR A 58 -10.31 -15.45 1.52
C TYR A 58 -10.62 -14.69 0.22
N GLY A 59 -9.62 -14.49 -0.63
CA GLY A 59 -9.82 -13.87 -1.95
C GLY A 59 -10.84 -14.64 -2.81
N ARG A 60 -10.77 -15.98 -2.79
CA ARG A 60 -11.68 -16.84 -3.56
C ARG A 60 -13.10 -16.92 -2.99
N THR A 61 -13.21 -17.02 -1.66
CA THR A 61 -14.50 -17.28 -0.99
C THR A 61 -15.25 -16.03 -0.60
N VAL A 62 -14.56 -14.91 -0.38
CA VAL A 62 -15.15 -13.63 0.04
C VAL A 62 -15.04 -12.57 -1.07
N GLY A 63 -13.84 -12.27 -1.54
CA GLY A 63 -13.62 -11.20 -2.53
C GLY A 63 -14.25 -11.53 -3.88
N GLY A 64 -14.00 -12.72 -4.41
CA GLY A 64 -14.54 -13.16 -5.69
C GLY A 64 -16.08 -13.14 -5.76
N PRO A 65 -16.80 -13.75 -4.81
CA PRO A 65 -18.25 -13.68 -4.78
C PRO A 65 -18.80 -12.26 -4.68
N LYS A 66 -18.21 -11.39 -3.85
CA LYS A 66 -18.62 -9.98 -3.73
C LYS A 66 -18.47 -9.23 -5.06
N LEU A 67 -17.35 -9.41 -5.75
CA LEU A 67 -17.13 -8.78 -7.06
C LEU A 67 -18.09 -9.34 -8.13
N ARG A 68 -18.39 -10.63 -8.12
CA ARG A 68 -19.36 -11.23 -9.07
C ARG A 68 -20.79 -10.78 -8.83
N ALA A 69 -21.15 -10.43 -7.60
CA ALA A 69 -22.47 -9.88 -7.29
C ALA A 69 -22.66 -8.44 -7.80
N MET A 70 -21.57 -7.73 -8.11
CA MET A 70 -21.63 -6.38 -8.64
C MET A 70 -21.77 -6.38 -10.17
N THR A 71 -22.58 -5.47 -10.71
CA THR A 71 -22.64 -5.20 -12.15
C THR A 71 -21.32 -4.61 -12.65
N PHE A 72 -21.07 -4.63 -13.94
CA PHE A 72 -19.93 -3.98 -14.57
C PHE A 72 -19.86 -2.49 -14.21
N HIS A 73 -21.01 -1.82 -14.27
CA HIS A 73 -21.12 -0.40 -13.94
C HIS A 73 -20.76 -0.12 -12.47
N GLN A 74 -21.27 -0.93 -11.53
CA GLN A 74 -20.93 -0.78 -10.11
C GLN A 74 -19.44 -0.96 -9.83
N ARG A 75 -18.79 -1.94 -10.49
CA ARG A 75 -17.33 -2.14 -10.39
C ARG A 75 -16.56 -0.95 -10.97
N ALA A 76 -17.00 -0.40 -12.10
CA ALA A 76 -16.40 0.79 -12.71
C ALA A 76 -16.52 2.02 -11.80
N LEU A 77 -17.67 2.24 -11.17
CA LEU A 77 -17.86 3.33 -10.20
C LEU A 77 -16.98 3.18 -8.97
N MET A 78 -16.79 1.96 -8.47
CA MET A 78 -15.87 1.68 -7.36
C MET A 78 -14.42 2.05 -7.72
N LEU A 79 -13.94 1.64 -8.89
CA LEU A 79 -12.59 1.99 -9.37
C LEU A 79 -12.44 3.49 -9.59
N LYS A 80 -13.46 4.15 -10.14
CA LYS A 80 -13.48 5.61 -10.31
C LYS A 80 -13.40 6.35 -8.97
N ALA A 81 -14.12 5.88 -7.96
CA ALA A 81 -14.06 6.45 -6.62
C ALA A 81 -12.67 6.27 -5.99
N MET A 82 -12.04 5.11 -6.18
CA MET A 82 -10.67 4.85 -5.74
C MET A 82 -9.67 5.80 -6.44
N ALA A 83 -9.76 5.91 -7.76
CA ALA A 83 -8.89 6.81 -8.52
C ALA A 83 -9.02 8.26 -8.05
N LYS A 84 -10.25 8.75 -7.85
CA LYS A 84 -10.50 10.09 -7.32
C LYS A 84 -9.86 10.28 -5.93
N TYR A 85 -10.03 9.31 -5.04
CA TYR A 85 -9.43 9.36 -3.70
C TYR A 85 -7.89 9.43 -3.74
N LEU A 86 -7.26 8.67 -4.65
CA LEU A 86 -5.81 8.69 -4.85
C LEU A 86 -5.35 10.03 -5.42
N MET A 87 -6.05 10.57 -6.42
CA MET A 87 -5.73 11.86 -7.03
C MET A 87 -5.82 13.04 -6.05
N GLU A 88 -6.77 13.02 -5.12
CA GLU A 88 -6.88 14.03 -4.06
C GLU A 88 -5.69 14.01 -3.09
N ARG A 89 -4.89 12.92 -3.09
CA ARG A 89 -3.73 12.69 -2.23
C ARG A 89 -2.42 12.51 -2.98
N LYS A 90 -2.39 12.87 -4.25
CA LYS A 90 -1.24 12.62 -5.13
C LYS A 90 0.08 13.17 -4.58
N ASP A 91 0.07 14.30 -3.89
CA ASP A 91 1.28 14.90 -3.33
C ASP A 91 1.94 14.01 -2.25
N GLU A 92 1.12 13.26 -1.49
CA GLU A 92 1.63 12.27 -0.54
C GLU A 92 2.32 11.11 -1.27
N PHE A 93 1.73 10.64 -2.38
CA PHE A 93 2.31 9.60 -3.21
C PHE A 93 3.58 10.05 -3.91
N TYR A 94 3.63 11.29 -4.42
CA TYR A 94 4.85 11.86 -5.00
C TYR A 94 6.02 11.87 -4.00
N ARG A 95 5.76 12.22 -2.76
CA ARG A 95 6.80 12.18 -1.71
C ARG A 95 7.35 10.77 -1.49
N VAL A 96 6.46 9.77 -1.40
CA VAL A 96 6.85 8.37 -1.23
C VAL A 96 7.58 7.87 -2.48
N SER A 97 7.08 8.17 -3.67
CA SER A 97 7.70 7.81 -4.95
C SER A 97 9.13 8.35 -5.06
N ALA A 98 9.36 9.61 -4.67
CA ALA A 98 10.71 10.20 -4.63
C ALA A 98 11.63 9.46 -3.64
N ALA A 99 11.12 9.02 -2.50
CA ALA A 99 11.89 8.22 -1.55
C ALA A 99 12.28 6.83 -2.08
N THR A 100 11.54 6.28 -3.03
CA THR A 100 11.90 5.03 -3.73
C THR A 100 12.88 5.24 -4.89
N GLY A 101 13.26 6.47 -5.21
CA GLY A 101 14.22 6.81 -6.25
C GLY A 101 13.60 7.25 -7.58
N ALA A 102 12.28 7.35 -7.66
CA ALA A 102 11.61 7.84 -8.86
C ALA A 102 11.84 9.35 -9.07
N THR A 103 12.03 9.76 -10.31
CA THR A 103 11.99 11.18 -10.67
C THR A 103 10.54 11.70 -10.60
N LYS A 104 10.38 13.03 -10.58
CA LYS A 104 9.03 13.62 -10.60
C LYS A 104 8.23 13.19 -11.85
N ARG A 105 8.91 13.01 -12.99
CA ARG A 105 8.28 12.57 -14.23
C ARG A 105 7.82 11.12 -14.15
N ASP A 106 8.64 10.24 -13.58
CA ASP A 106 8.26 8.84 -13.38
C ASP A 106 7.07 8.74 -12.43
N GLY A 107 7.12 9.46 -11.29
CA GLY A 107 6.01 9.54 -10.36
C GLY A 107 4.72 10.07 -10.98
N TRP A 108 4.82 11.04 -11.91
CA TRP A 108 3.66 11.52 -12.66
C TRP A 108 3.05 10.43 -13.54
N VAL A 109 3.86 9.68 -14.29
CA VAL A 109 3.38 8.58 -15.15
C VAL A 109 2.71 7.47 -14.33
N ASP A 110 3.24 7.19 -13.14
CA ASP A 110 2.75 6.09 -12.29
C ASP A 110 1.50 6.47 -11.48
N ILE A 111 1.30 7.74 -11.18
CA ILE A 111 0.27 8.22 -10.25
C ILE A 111 -0.90 8.90 -10.99
N GLU A 112 -0.67 9.62 -12.08
CA GLU A 112 -1.67 10.36 -12.85
C GLU A 112 -1.99 9.72 -14.20
#